data_ea326c26f62e16c74f52a2d8f1c0f877
#
_entry.id   ea326c26f62e16c74f52a2d8f1c0f877
#
_cell.length_a   1.000
_cell.length_b   1.000
_cell.length_c   1.000
_cell.angle_alpha   90.00
_cell.angle_beta   90.00
_cell.angle_gamma   90.00
#
_symmetry.space_group_name_H-M   'P 1'
#
loop_
_entity.id
_entity.type
_entity.pdbx_description
1 polymer ?
#
loop_
_entity_poly.entity_id
_entity_poly.type
_entity_poly.pdbx_seq_one_letter_code
_entity_poly.pdbx_strand_id
1 'polypeptide(L)'
;MTPNKFQKDCVKSIEELHLTRGDETLLGLMTMTGMAGECTDIYKQVLYQGSPFDREEFAWRLRNIIWGAALCAYSMDYRLEDILKMPGGKATDAGNEKGE
;
A
#
# COMPACT_ATOMS: atom_id res chain seq x y z
N MET A 1 14.61 -7.95 -6.20
CA MET A 1 14.05 -7.24 -5.04
C MET A 1 13.09 -8.12 -4.28
N THR A 2 13.22 -8.20 -2.97
CA THR A 2 12.28 -8.94 -2.15
C THR A 2 11.38 -7.96 -1.41
N PRO A 3 10.22 -8.42 -0.92
CA PRO A 3 9.37 -7.53 -0.14
C PRO A 3 10.08 -6.93 1.08
N ASN A 4 10.89 -7.74 1.77
CA ASN A 4 11.60 -7.22 2.95
C ASN A 4 12.67 -6.20 2.55
N LYS A 5 13.31 -6.38 1.40
CA LYS A 5 14.26 -5.40 0.91
C LYS A 5 13.56 -4.10 0.57
N PHE A 6 12.40 -4.20 -0.06
CA PHE A 6 11.60 -3.03 -0.37
C PHE A 6 11.22 -2.29 0.91
N GLN A 7 10.78 -3.03 1.93
CA GLN A 7 10.43 -2.42 3.21
C GLN A 7 11.63 -1.72 3.85
N LYS A 8 12.80 -2.35 3.80
CA LYS A 8 14.01 -1.75 4.35
C LYS A 8 14.33 -0.43 3.65
N ASP A 9 14.18 -0.39 2.33
CA ASP A 9 14.43 0.84 1.59
C ASP A 9 13.41 1.92 1.95
N CYS A 10 12.16 1.54 2.19
CA CYS A 10 11.13 2.48 2.63
C CYS A 10 11.50 3.12 3.96
N VAL A 11 11.90 2.30 4.92
CA VAL A 11 12.28 2.79 6.24
C VAL A 11 13.47 3.73 6.14
N LYS A 12 14.45 3.35 5.31
CA LYS A 12 15.63 4.16 5.16
C LYS A 12 15.31 5.54 4.59
N SER A 13 14.30 5.60 3.73
CA SER A 13 13.96 6.87 3.09
C SER A 13 13.38 7.89 4.05
N ILE A 14 12.94 7.47 5.23
CA ILE A 14 12.34 8.38 6.20
C ILE A 14 13.12 8.45 7.52
N GLU A 15 14.26 7.77 7.61
CA GLU A 15 14.94 7.69 8.90
C GLU A 15 15.41 9.04 9.41
N GLU A 16 15.72 9.97 8.54
CA GLU A 16 16.15 11.31 8.97
C GLU A 16 15.03 12.10 9.62
N LEU A 17 13.79 11.69 9.44
CA LEU A 17 12.67 12.39 10.05
C LEU A 17 12.50 12.06 11.53
N HIS A 18 13.14 11.00 12.00
CA HIS A 18 13.09 10.56 13.39
C HIS A 18 11.66 10.45 13.92
N LEU A 19 10.80 9.78 13.15
CA LEU A 19 9.39 9.65 13.51
C LEU A 19 9.20 8.65 14.64
N THR A 20 8.16 8.87 15.43
CA THR A 20 7.73 7.87 16.40
C THR A 20 7.04 6.74 15.65
N ARG A 21 6.84 5.60 16.31
CA ARG A 21 6.10 4.48 15.69
C ARG A 21 4.70 4.92 15.26
N GLY A 22 4.01 5.68 16.12
CA GLY A 22 2.69 6.18 15.79
C GLY A 22 2.68 7.06 14.55
N ASP A 23 3.69 7.92 14.44
CA ASP A 23 3.79 8.80 13.27
C ASP A 23 4.12 8.02 12.02
N GLU A 24 4.92 6.95 12.13
CA GLU A 24 5.21 6.08 10.99
C GLU A 24 3.93 5.42 10.52
N THR A 25 3.12 4.94 11.46
CA THR A 25 1.85 4.30 11.11
C THR A 25 0.95 5.30 10.38
N LEU A 26 0.84 6.50 10.91
CA LEU A 26 -0.02 7.51 10.33
C LEU A 26 0.46 7.90 8.93
N LEU A 27 1.77 8.09 8.77
CA LEU A 27 2.32 8.43 7.46
C LEU A 27 2.01 7.33 6.44
N GLY A 28 2.17 6.07 6.84
CA GLY A 28 1.85 4.95 5.97
C GLY A 28 0.39 4.92 5.57
N LEU A 29 -0.50 5.11 6.55
CA LEU A 29 -1.93 5.10 6.29
C LEU A 29 -2.35 6.26 5.39
N MET A 30 -1.82 7.46 5.64
CA MET A 30 -2.15 8.61 4.83
C MET A 30 -1.66 8.45 3.40
N THR A 31 -0.48 7.86 3.23
CA THR A 31 0.05 7.60 1.91
C THR A 31 -0.83 6.62 1.15
N MET A 32 -1.22 5.52 1.80
CA MET A 32 -2.10 4.54 1.17
C MET A 32 -3.43 5.14 0.77
N THR A 33 -4.06 5.86 1.70
CA THR A 33 -5.36 6.45 1.45
C THR A 33 -5.31 7.48 0.34
N GLY A 34 -4.31 8.36 0.40
CA GLY A 34 -4.17 9.40 -0.61
C GLY A 34 -3.93 8.82 -1.99
N MET A 35 -3.03 7.87 -2.11
CA MET A 35 -2.72 7.25 -3.40
C MET A 35 -3.90 6.45 -3.93
N ALA A 36 -4.63 5.75 -3.06
CA ALA A 36 -5.80 5.00 -3.48
C ALA A 36 -6.88 5.94 -4.00
N GLY A 37 -7.07 7.09 -3.32
CA GLY A 37 -8.02 8.09 -3.78
C GLY A 37 -7.65 8.64 -5.15
N GLU A 38 -6.36 8.91 -5.36
CA GLU A 38 -5.90 9.38 -6.67
C GLU A 38 -6.12 8.34 -7.75
N CYS A 39 -5.89 7.07 -7.45
CA CYS A 39 -6.16 6.00 -8.40
C CYS A 39 -7.64 5.96 -8.76
N THR A 40 -8.50 6.12 -7.77
CA THR A 40 -9.94 6.13 -8.01
C THR A 40 -10.32 7.28 -8.93
N ASP A 41 -9.78 8.48 -8.67
CA ASP A 41 -10.09 9.65 -9.50
C ASP A 41 -9.59 9.47 -10.92
N ILE A 42 -8.39 8.94 -11.09
CA ILE A 42 -7.85 8.70 -12.42
C ILE A 42 -8.74 7.75 -13.20
N TYR A 43 -9.15 6.66 -12.57
CA TYR A 43 -9.94 5.65 -13.28
C TYR A 43 -11.35 6.15 -13.58
N LYS A 44 -11.92 6.95 -12.70
CA LYS A 44 -13.21 7.56 -12.96
C LYS A 44 -13.14 8.47 -14.18
N GLN A 45 -12.05 9.21 -14.34
CA GLN A 45 -11.87 10.06 -15.51
C GLN A 45 -11.78 9.25 -16.77
N VAL A 46 -11.13 8.09 -16.71
CA VAL A 46 -11.05 7.18 -17.86
C VAL A 46 -12.46 6.69 -18.21
N LEU A 47 -13.21 6.23 -17.21
CA LEU A 47 -14.53 5.63 -17.46
C LEU A 47 -15.58 6.65 -17.86
N TYR A 48 -15.59 7.81 -17.23
CA TYR A 48 -16.70 8.74 -17.40
C TYR A 48 -16.39 9.96 -18.24
N GLN A 49 -15.12 10.24 -18.46
CA GLN A 49 -14.73 11.41 -19.24
C GLN A 49 -13.91 11.06 -20.48
N GLY A 50 -13.67 9.77 -20.69
CA GLY A 50 -12.91 9.34 -21.86
C GLY A 50 -11.44 9.74 -21.85
N SER A 51 -10.90 10.04 -20.67
CA SER A 51 -9.49 10.41 -20.58
C SER A 51 -8.59 9.21 -20.93
N PRO A 52 -7.42 9.46 -21.53
CA PRO A 52 -6.48 8.36 -21.77
C PRO A 52 -6.03 7.77 -20.44
N PHE A 53 -5.81 6.45 -20.42
CA PHE A 53 -5.34 5.79 -19.23
C PHE A 53 -3.81 5.71 -19.23
N ASP A 54 -3.19 6.54 -18.39
CA ASP A 54 -1.74 6.54 -18.24
C ASP A 54 -1.37 5.42 -17.27
N ARG A 55 -0.97 4.29 -17.81
CA ARG A 55 -0.70 3.10 -17.02
C ARG A 55 0.49 3.26 -16.09
N GLU A 56 1.51 4.02 -16.52
CA GLU A 56 2.70 4.22 -15.70
C GLU A 56 2.40 5.11 -14.50
N GLU A 57 1.63 6.17 -14.72
CA GLU A 57 1.21 7.04 -13.63
C GLU A 57 0.41 6.25 -12.60
N PHE A 58 -0.50 5.42 -13.10
CA PHE A 58 -1.34 4.60 -12.21
C PHE A 58 -0.49 3.61 -11.43
N ALA A 59 0.43 2.93 -12.13
CA ALA A 59 1.30 1.94 -11.50
C ALA A 59 2.19 2.56 -10.43
N TRP A 60 2.66 3.78 -10.66
CA TRP A 60 3.47 4.48 -9.67
C TRP A 60 2.68 4.69 -8.37
N ARG A 61 1.40 5.01 -8.47
CA ARG A 61 0.57 5.16 -7.29
C ARG A 61 0.33 3.85 -6.59
N LEU A 62 0.17 2.76 -7.35
CA LEU A 62 0.07 1.43 -6.74
C LEU A 62 1.34 1.11 -5.96
N ARG A 63 2.50 1.44 -6.52
CA ARG A 63 3.77 1.23 -5.83
C ARG A 63 3.80 2.00 -4.51
N ASN A 64 3.28 3.21 -4.50
CA ASN A 64 3.28 4.02 -3.29
C ASN A 64 2.26 3.54 -2.26
N ILE A 65 1.20 2.87 -2.70
CA ILE A 65 0.29 2.21 -1.76
C ILE A 65 1.05 1.09 -1.05
N ILE A 66 1.83 0.31 -1.80
CA ILE A 66 2.65 -0.74 -1.20
C ILE A 66 3.68 -0.16 -0.25
N TRP A 67 4.26 0.99 -0.62
CA TRP A 67 5.20 1.70 0.25
C TRP A 67 4.55 2.04 1.60
N GLY A 68 3.32 2.57 1.55
CA GLY A 68 2.60 2.90 2.77
C GLY A 68 2.32 1.67 3.62
N ALA A 69 1.94 0.57 2.97
CA ALA A 69 1.69 -0.68 3.69
C ALA A 69 2.97 -1.20 4.33
N ALA A 70 4.09 -1.11 3.63
CA ALA A 70 5.37 -1.56 4.16
C ALA A 70 5.77 -0.76 5.39
N LEU A 71 5.54 0.55 5.36
CA LEU A 71 5.87 1.40 6.49
C LEU A 71 4.96 1.11 7.68
N CYS A 72 3.66 0.91 7.44
CA CYS A 72 2.74 0.54 8.51
C CYS A 72 3.16 -0.78 9.15
N ALA A 73 3.53 -1.77 8.34
CA ALA A 73 3.98 -3.05 8.87
C ALA A 73 5.20 -2.85 9.75
N TYR A 74 6.16 -2.07 9.28
CA TYR A 74 7.37 -1.80 10.04
C TYR A 74 7.05 -1.15 11.37
N SER A 75 6.12 -0.20 11.38
CA SER A 75 5.79 0.52 12.60
C SER A 75 5.21 -0.38 13.69
N MET A 76 4.70 -1.54 13.29
CA MET A 76 4.15 -2.54 14.21
C MET A 76 5.09 -3.73 14.37
N ASP A 77 6.32 -3.60 13.89
CA ASP A 77 7.34 -4.64 13.98
C ASP A 77 7.03 -5.91 13.18
N TYR A 78 6.30 -5.73 12.08
CA TYR A 78 6.09 -6.81 11.13
C TYR A 78 6.99 -6.63 9.92
N ARG A 79 7.57 -7.74 9.43
CA ARG A 79 8.24 -7.71 8.14
C ARG A 79 7.17 -7.83 7.06
N LEU A 80 7.40 -7.16 5.94
CA LEU A 80 6.40 -7.17 4.87
C LEU A 80 6.11 -8.59 4.40
N GLU A 81 7.13 -9.45 4.32
CA GLU A 81 6.91 -10.83 3.91
C GLU A 81 5.98 -11.58 4.84
N ASP A 82 6.02 -11.25 6.14
CA ASP A 82 5.13 -11.90 7.09
C ASP A 82 3.68 -11.51 6.84
N ILE A 83 3.47 -10.24 6.49
CA ILE A 83 2.12 -9.77 6.14
C ILE A 83 1.63 -10.51 4.90
N LEU A 84 2.49 -10.67 3.91
CA LEU A 84 2.11 -11.32 2.66
C LEU A 84 1.81 -12.81 2.85
N LYS A 85 2.35 -13.42 3.89
CA LYS A 85 2.13 -14.83 4.16
C LYS A 85 0.93 -15.11 5.05
N MET A 86 0.27 -14.06 5.53
CA MET A 86 -0.92 -14.27 6.35
C MET A 86 -2.02 -14.93 5.54
N PRO A 87 -2.82 -15.81 6.18
CA PRO A 87 -3.94 -16.40 5.45
C PRO A 87 -4.94 -15.33 5.06
N GLY A 88 -5.78 -15.64 4.10
CA GLY A 88 -6.79 -14.70 3.63
C GLY A 88 -7.61 -14.15 4.78
N GLY A 89 -8.02 -12.89 4.64
CA GLY A 89 -8.76 -12.22 5.68
C GLY A 89 -10.12 -12.86 5.92
N LYS A 90 -10.65 -12.63 7.11
CA LYS A 90 -11.92 -13.25 7.47
C LYS A 90 -13.05 -12.84 6.56
N ALA A 91 -13.09 -11.59 6.16
CA ALA A 91 -14.13 -11.14 5.24
C ALA A 91 -13.98 -11.81 3.89
N THR A 92 -12.74 -11.96 3.43
CA THR A 92 -12.47 -12.63 2.17
C THR A 92 -12.81 -14.11 2.27
N ASP A 93 -12.44 -14.71 3.38
CA ASP A 93 -12.75 -16.11 3.58
C ASP A 93 -14.24 -16.34 3.59
N ALA A 94 -14.99 -15.47 4.24
CA ALA A 94 -16.43 -15.60 4.26
C ALA A 94 -17.00 -15.51 2.86
N GLY A 95 -16.40 -14.68 2.02
CA GLY A 95 -16.85 -14.60 0.65
C GLY A 95 -16.35 -15.74 -0.19
N ASN A 96 -15.17 -16.22 0.09
CA ASN A 96 -14.53 -17.26 -0.73
C ASN A 96 -14.92 -18.65 -0.37
N GLU A 97 -15.30 -18.86 0.85
CA GLU A 97 -15.66 -20.18 1.27
C GLU A 97 -16.68 -20.79 0.44
N LYS A 98 -17.55 -19.99 -0.08
CA LYS A 98 -18.48 -20.52 -0.97
C LYS A 98 -17.83 -20.85 -2.23
N GLY A 99 -16.80 -20.19 -2.57
CA GLY A 99 -16.15 -20.40 -3.83
C GLY A 99 -15.11 -21.43 -3.70
N GLU A 100 -14.74 -21.71 -2.58
CA GLU A 100 -13.72 -22.65 -2.52
C GLU A 100 -14.07 -23.71 -1.83
#